data_0b46cea28e59ea65e4408cb8c3b750e4
#
_entry.id   0b46cea28e59ea65e4408cb8c3b750e4
#
_cell.length_a   1.000
_cell.length_b   1.000
_cell.length_c   1.000
_cell.angle_alpha   90.00
_cell.angle_beta   90.00
_cell.angle_gamma   90.00
#
_symmetry.space_group_name_H-M   'P 1'
#
loop_
_entity.id
_entity.type
_entity.pdbx_description
1 polymer ?
#
loop_
_entity_poly.entity_id
_entity_poly.type
_entity_poly.pdbx_seq_one_letter_code
_entity_poly.pdbx_strand_id
1 'polypeptide(L)'
;MGVALSKYYLIITMVTATPEFGTDLFIFHQENDTQQQCLDRLNANPDKYMWAAFENFQGRLRPEKAYCVKGNIVQEILDGNIINEES
;
A
#
# COMPACT_ATOMS: atom_id res chain seq x y z
N MET A 1 -7.56 1.01 -14.84
CA MET A 1 -8.51 1.38 -13.80
C MET A 1 -7.90 2.38 -12.87
N GLY A 2 -8.56 3.49 -12.69
CA GLY A 2 -8.09 4.49 -11.76
C GLY A 2 -8.54 4.22 -10.34
N VAL A 3 -8.10 5.05 -9.42
CA VAL A 3 -8.56 4.99 -8.05
C VAL A 3 -9.55 6.11 -7.82
N ALA A 4 -10.46 5.91 -6.87
CA ALA A 4 -11.42 6.94 -6.51
C ALA A 4 -10.73 7.93 -5.59
N LEU A 5 -10.60 9.18 -6.05
CA LEU A 5 -9.79 10.17 -5.34
C LEU A 5 -10.33 10.51 -3.95
N SER A 6 -11.63 10.31 -3.74
CA SER A 6 -12.26 10.62 -2.46
C SER A 6 -12.31 9.44 -1.50
N LYS A 7 -11.85 8.28 -1.93
CA LYS A 7 -11.86 7.09 -1.09
C LYS A 7 -10.48 6.87 -0.48
N TYR A 8 -10.41 5.92 0.46
CA TYR A 8 -9.16 5.58 1.13
C TYR A 8 -8.76 4.16 0.78
N TYR A 9 -7.46 3.93 0.67
CA TYR A 9 -6.90 2.65 0.26
C TYR A 9 -5.81 2.22 1.21
N LEU A 10 -5.67 0.91 1.37
CA LEU A 10 -4.60 0.34 2.19
C LEU A 10 -3.39 0.12 1.32
N ILE A 11 -2.24 0.62 1.77
CA ILE A 11 -0.96 0.43 1.12
C ILE A 11 -0.03 -0.25 2.10
N ILE A 12 0.67 -1.28 1.64
CA ILE A 12 1.67 -1.96 2.45
C ILE A 12 3.02 -1.77 1.79
N THR A 13 3.99 -1.28 2.56
CA THR A 13 5.35 -1.14 2.06
C THR A 13 6.06 -2.47 2.19
N MET A 14 6.77 -2.84 1.14
CA MET A 14 7.49 -4.12 1.08
C MET A 14 8.97 -3.84 0.98
N VAL A 15 9.76 -4.61 1.70
CA VAL A 15 11.22 -4.44 1.69
C VAL A 15 11.88 -5.71 1.19
N THR A 16 13.00 -5.54 0.50
CA THR A 16 13.80 -6.65 0.02
C THR A 16 14.81 -7.05 1.09
N ALA A 17 15.45 -8.19 0.86
CA ALA A 17 16.55 -8.60 1.73
C ALA A 17 17.76 -7.68 1.56
N THR A 18 17.87 -6.99 0.43
CA THR A 18 18.95 -6.04 0.18
C THR A 18 18.37 -4.63 0.17
N PRO A 19 18.51 -3.90 1.27
CA PRO A 19 17.82 -2.61 1.42
C PRO A 19 18.19 -1.56 0.40
N GLU A 20 19.33 -1.68 -0.23
CA GLU A 20 19.74 -0.67 -1.22
C GLU A 20 18.85 -0.64 -2.46
N PHE A 21 18.00 -1.65 -2.66
CA PHE A 21 17.08 -1.64 -3.79
C PHE A 21 15.78 -0.90 -3.49
N GLY A 22 15.65 -0.38 -2.30
CA GLY A 22 14.52 0.45 -1.96
C GLY A 22 13.30 -0.33 -1.50
N THR A 23 12.17 0.33 -1.58
CA THR A 23 10.92 -0.19 -1.05
C THR A 23 9.88 -0.26 -2.16
N ASP A 24 9.24 -1.41 -2.30
CA ASP A 24 8.10 -1.56 -3.18
C ASP A 24 6.82 -1.36 -2.39
N LEU A 25 5.74 -1.13 -3.10
CA LEU A 25 4.44 -0.91 -2.49
C LEU A 25 3.44 -1.91 -3.04
N PHE A 26 2.55 -2.35 -2.18
CA PHE A 26 1.41 -3.15 -2.60
C PHE A 26 0.14 -2.41 -2.22
N ILE A 27 -0.69 -2.09 -3.20
CA ILE A 27 -1.90 -1.30 -3.00
C ILE A 27 -3.10 -2.21 -3.11
N PHE A 28 -3.91 -2.23 -2.06
CA PHE A 28 -5.18 -2.96 -2.10
C PHE A 28 -6.23 -2.06 -2.74
N HIS A 29 -6.95 -2.58 -3.71
CA HIS A 29 -7.93 -1.80 -4.45
C HIS A 29 -9.30 -1.78 -3.81
N GLN A 30 -9.42 -2.21 -2.58
CA GLN A 30 -10.65 -2.14 -1.84
C GLN A 30 -10.88 -0.72 -1.35
N GLU A 31 -12.00 -0.13 -1.77
CA GLU A 31 -12.31 1.25 -1.41
C GLU A 31 -12.90 1.33 -0.02
N ASN A 32 -12.50 2.36 0.71
CA ASN A 32 -13.05 2.66 2.02
C ASN A 32 -13.54 4.10 2.02
N ASP A 33 -14.70 4.35 2.63
CA ASP A 33 -15.28 5.68 2.61
C ASP A 33 -14.50 6.67 3.48
N THR A 34 -13.90 6.18 4.55
CA THR A 34 -13.14 7.02 5.46
C THR A 34 -11.84 6.34 5.81
N GLN A 35 -10.89 7.13 6.30
CA GLN A 35 -9.64 6.58 6.78
C GLN A 35 -9.88 5.63 7.94
N GLN A 36 -10.82 5.97 8.82
CA GLN A 36 -11.12 5.11 9.96
C GLN A 36 -11.63 3.75 9.52
N GLN A 37 -12.46 3.71 8.48
CA GLN A 37 -12.95 2.43 7.97
C GLN A 37 -11.79 1.58 7.48
N CYS A 38 -10.84 2.19 6.79
CA CYS A 38 -9.65 1.48 6.32
C CYS A 38 -8.85 0.94 7.50
N LEU A 39 -8.63 1.77 8.51
CA LEU A 39 -7.88 1.35 9.70
C LEU A 39 -8.60 0.24 10.46
N ASP A 40 -9.93 0.33 10.56
CA ASP A 40 -10.71 -0.69 11.26
C ASP A 40 -10.59 -2.04 10.56
N ARG A 41 -10.61 -2.04 9.24
CA ARG A 41 -10.46 -3.29 8.50
C ARG A 41 -9.06 -3.87 8.69
N LEU A 42 -8.04 -3.01 8.66
CA LEU A 42 -6.68 -3.46 8.88
C LEU A 42 -6.52 -4.05 10.28
N ASN A 43 -7.05 -3.34 11.29
CA ASN A 43 -6.90 -3.79 12.67
C ASN A 43 -7.67 -5.06 12.97
N ALA A 44 -8.76 -5.30 12.24
CA ALA A 44 -9.55 -6.51 12.43
C ALA A 44 -8.80 -7.75 11.95
N ASN A 45 -8.00 -7.61 10.88
CA ASN A 45 -7.31 -8.75 10.28
C ASN A 45 -5.94 -8.34 9.74
N PRO A 46 -5.03 -7.89 10.60
CA PRO A 46 -3.74 -7.40 10.12
C PRO A 46 -2.93 -8.48 9.39
N ASP A 47 -2.96 -9.71 9.91
CA ASP A 47 -2.19 -10.78 9.31
C ASP A 47 -2.70 -11.13 7.92
N LYS A 48 -4.00 -11.03 7.71
CA LYS A 48 -4.58 -11.32 6.40
C LYS A 48 -4.00 -10.42 5.32
N TYR A 49 -3.91 -9.14 5.62
CA TYR A 49 -3.40 -8.18 4.64
C TYR A 49 -1.90 -8.32 4.43
N MET A 50 -1.17 -8.50 5.51
CA MET A 50 0.28 -8.70 5.41
C MET A 50 0.60 -9.96 4.64
N TRP A 51 -0.14 -11.03 4.89
CA TRP A 51 0.07 -12.29 4.20
C TRP A 51 -0.26 -12.19 2.72
N ALA A 52 -1.35 -11.49 2.39
CA ALA A 52 -1.73 -11.31 1.00
C ALA A 52 -0.65 -10.55 0.23
N ALA A 53 -0.08 -9.52 0.83
CA ALA A 53 1.00 -8.77 0.19
C ALA A 53 2.24 -9.63 0.02
N PHE A 54 2.58 -10.40 1.05
CA PHE A 54 3.73 -11.29 1.00
C PHE A 54 3.59 -12.29 -0.13
N GLU A 55 2.41 -12.89 -0.25
CA GLU A 55 2.17 -13.89 -1.30
C GLU A 55 2.14 -13.26 -2.69
N ASN A 56 1.68 -12.01 -2.79
CA ASN A 56 1.64 -11.34 -4.07
C ASN A 56 3.04 -11.21 -4.67
N PHE A 57 4.05 -11.06 -3.83
CA PHE A 57 5.44 -10.97 -4.26
C PHE A 57 6.15 -12.32 -4.17
N GLN A 58 5.39 -13.39 -4.04
CA GLN A 58 5.92 -14.75 -4.03
C GLN A 58 6.98 -14.97 -2.96
N GLY A 59 6.82 -14.27 -1.84
CA GLY A 59 7.72 -14.41 -0.71
C GLY A 59 9.06 -13.74 -0.88
N ARG A 60 9.25 -12.98 -1.95
CA ARG A 60 10.53 -12.30 -2.20
C ARG A 60 10.70 -11.04 -1.39
N LEU A 61 9.59 -10.38 -1.08
CA LEU A 61 9.60 -9.15 -0.32
C LEU A 61 8.84 -9.37 0.98
N ARG A 62 9.20 -8.61 2.00
CA ARG A 62 8.55 -8.71 3.30
C ARG A 62 7.73 -7.46 3.56
N PRO A 63 6.51 -7.62 4.10
CA PRO A 63 5.73 -6.45 4.47
C PRO A 63 6.37 -5.74 5.66
N GLU A 64 6.46 -4.42 5.58
CA GLU A 64 7.09 -3.63 6.62
C GLU A 64 6.06 -2.81 7.39
N LYS A 65 5.32 -1.97 6.68
CA LYS A 65 4.35 -1.08 7.30
C LYS A 65 3.10 -1.02 6.44
N ALA A 66 1.98 -0.66 7.08
CA ALA A 66 0.71 -0.51 6.41
C ALA A 66 0.18 0.89 6.65
N TYR A 67 -0.36 1.49 5.59
CA TYR A 67 -0.90 2.84 5.66
C TYR A 67 -2.27 2.89 5.02
N CYS A 68 -3.14 3.75 5.54
CA CYS A 68 -4.42 4.04 4.91
C CYS A 68 -4.34 5.45 4.36
N VAL A 69 -4.31 5.58 3.03
CA VAL A 69 -4.10 6.85 2.37
C VAL A 69 -5.25 7.18 1.45
N LYS A 70 -5.44 8.47 1.23
CA LYS A 70 -6.52 8.92 0.36
C LYS A 70 -6.17 8.65 -1.10
N GLY A 71 -7.21 8.45 -1.90
CA GLY A 71 -7.02 8.07 -3.30
C GLY A 71 -6.19 9.03 -4.11
N ASN A 72 -6.23 10.33 -3.81
CA ASN A 72 -5.40 11.28 -4.55
C ASN A 72 -3.92 11.01 -4.33
N ILE A 73 -3.54 10.55 -3.14
CA ILE A 73 -2.16 10.18 -2.86
C ILE A 73 -1.81 8.90 -3.60
N VAL A 74 -2.73 7.93 -3.60
CA VAL A 74 -2.51 6.69 -4.33
C VAL A 74 -2.28 6.97 -5.80
N GLN A 75 -3.07 7.88 -6.37
CA GLN A 75 -2.93 8.22 -7.78
C GLN A 75 -1.57 8.84 -8.06
N GLU A 76 -1.07 9.69 -7.16
CA GLU A 76 0.25 10.27 -7.33
C GLU A 76 1.35 9.22 -7.28
N ILE A 77 1.20 8.23 -6.42
CA ILE A 77 2.16 7.13 -6.35
C ILE A 77 2.15 6.34 -7.67
N LEU A 78 0.96 6.05 -8.18
CA LEU A 78 0.84 5.30 -9.43
C LEU A 78 1.39 6.07 -10.60
N ASP A 79 1.29 7.39 -10.56
CA ASP A 79 1.84 8.25 -11.61
C ASP A 79 3.34 8.45 -11.47
N GLY A 80 3.92 8.00 -10.36
CA GLY A 80 5.34 8.10 -10.14
C GLY A 80 5.81 9.43 -9.60
N ASN A 81 4.90 10.33 -9.28
CA ASN A 81 5.28 11.68 -8.85
C ASN A 81 6.06 11.68 -7.54
N ILE A 82 5.62 10.88 -6.58
CA ILE A 82 6.28 10.83 -5.29
C ILE A 82 7.59 10.07 -5.37
N ILE A 83 7.61 9.00 -6.16
CA ILE A 83 8.77 8.13 -6.26
C ILE A 83 9.94 8.84 -6.95
N ASN A 84 9.63 9.76 -7.86
CA ASN A 84 10.65 10.39 -8.69
C ASN A 84 11.10 11.75 -8.19
N GLU A 85 10.69 12.13 -7.02
CA GLU A 85 10.87 13.50 -6.56
C GLU A 85 12.33 13.93 -6.49
N GLU A 86 13.21 13.03 -6.15
CA GLU A 86 14.61 13.37 -5.96
C GLU A 86 15.40 13.39 -7.26
N SER A 87 14.80 12.96 -8.30
CA SER A 87 15.51 12.85 -9.59
C SER A 87 15.84 14.19 -10.23
#